data_95127ab2e45e068e25d2146551280bfc
#
_entry.id   95127ab2e45e068e25d2146551280bfc
#
_cell.length_a   1.000
_cell.length_b   1.000
_cell.length_c   1.000
_cell.angle_alpha   90.00
_cell.angle_beta   90.00
_cell.angle_gamma   90.00
#
_symmetry.space_group_name_H-M   'P 1'
#
loop_
_entity.id
_entity.type
_entity.pdbx_description
1 polymer ?
#
loop_
_entity_poly.entity_id
_entity_poly.type
_entity_poly.pdbx_seq_one_letter_code
_entity_poly.pdbx_strand_id
1 'polypeptide(L)'
;MVAADIEELQENRIQTDDPEWHILKSAAIYGANASGKSNLIKAMAFMKRFVLNSSRETQYGDYIIKERFKFSTETENKPSSFEISFISGAIRYTYGFDVDNSRVHREWLYSYPDDEETILFNREQDNIEIVNFEEGKGLEDKTRSNALFLSVAAQFNGKIAKNIFDWFAIFKFITGLDDEDTLPYTLDQLDDATRKDIILDLLNWADLQIKEVRKIDFEAMLSDVSSELSKLSSKITDEIPNLSNEMTKEHKKLIEAHKQVKIKHKHALNMFTYHALYDADNNEVGTEEMPLLSESEGTRKILSLAGLIVDTLLDGKILVIDEMDARLHPNITSYIVKLFNRNKTNAQLIIATHDTNLLNNRLYRRDQVWFTEKDRYGATALYSLAEFKLTGDESYEKDYRSGRYGAIPFIGGNISSLIK
;
A
#
# COMPACT_ATOMS: atom_id res chain seq x y z
N MET A 1 6.54 -2.65 13.84
CA MET A 1 5.73 -1.92 14.87
C MET A 1 5.68 -2.81 16.11
N VAL A 2 6.45 -2.48 17.12
CA VAL A 2 6.55 -3.24 18.37
C VAL A 2 5.54 -2.66 19.37
N ALA A 3 4.80 -3.52 20.06
CA ALA A 3 3.84 -3.09 21.07
C ALA A 3 4.56 -2.66 22.34
N ALA A 4 4.12 -1.55 22.92
CA ALA A 4 4.56 -1.13 24.24
C ALA A 4 3.90 -1.99 25.34
N ASP A 5 4.52 -2.04 26.50
CA ASP A 5 3.94 -2.73 27.67
C ASP A 5 2.81 -1.89 28.28
N ILE A 6 1.64 -1.95 27.65
CA ILE A 6 0.39 -1.30 28.09
C ILE A 6 -0.77 -2.28 27.99
N GLU A 7 -1.72 -2.18 28.92
CA GLU A 7 -2.82 -3.14 29.06
C GLU A 7 -3.99 -2.93 28.07
N GLU A 8 -3.93 -1.85 27.24
CA GLU A 8 -5.02 -1.50 26.32
C GLU A 8 -5.15 -2.53 25.18
N LEU A 9 -6.37 -2.86 24.76
CA LEU A 9 -6.71 -3.60 23.53
C LEU A 9 -5.68 -4.70 23.18
N GLN A 10 -5.51 -5.67 24.06
CA GLN A 10 -4.52 -6.75 23.90
C GLN A 10 -4.72 -7.55 22.61
N GLU A 11 -5.96 -7.61 22.10
CA GLU A 11 -6.31 -8.24 20.83
C GLU A 11 -5.72 -7.56 19.60
N ASN A 12 -5.27 -6.31 19.72
CA ASN A 12 -4.61 -5.58 18.63
C ASN A 12 -3.13 -5.96 18.45
N ARG A 13 -2.65 -6.94 19.21
CA ARG A 13 -1.28 -7.46 19.12
C ARG A 13 -1.24 -8.82 18.44
N ILE A 14 -0.17 -9.07 17.73
CA ILE A 14 0.27 -10.40 17.31
C ILE A 14 1.19 -10.90 18.40
N GLN A 15 0.83 -12.02 19.03
CA GLN A 15 1.73 -12.69 19.96
C GLN A 15 2.82 -13.39 19.18
N THR A 16 4.05 -13.22 19.61
CA THR A 16 5.23 -13.87 19.05
C THR A 16 5.79 -14.85 20.07
N ASP A 17 6.73 -15.68 19.66
CA ASP A 17 7.43 -16.59 20.58
C ASP A 17 8.35 -15.81 21.54
N ASP A 18 8.74 -14.58 21.16
CA ASP A 18 9.49 -13.65 22.01
C ASP A 18 8.52 -12.90 22.93
N PRO A 19 8.60 -13.08 24.26
CA PRO A 19 7.65 -12.48 25.21
C PRO A 19 7.79 -10.95 25.32
N GLU A 20 8.94 -10.40 24.95
CA GLU A 20 9.20 -8.94 24.98
C GLU A 20 8.88 -8.26 23.65
N TRP A 21 8.69 -9.03 22.56
CA TRP A 21 8.53 -8.52 21.21
C TRP A 21 7.16 -8.83 20.61
N HIS A 22 6.10 -8.27 21.16
CA HIS A 22 4.79 -8.33 20.53
C HIS A 22 4.66 -7.33 19.39
N ILE A 23 4.02 -7.72 18.32
CA ILE A 23 3.86 -6.92 17.11
C ILE A 23 2.46 -6.32 17.04
N LEU A 24 2.34 -5.05 16.65
CA LEU A 24 1.05 -4.40 16.47
C LEU A 24 0.42 -4.81 15.14
N LYS A 25 -0.90 -5.09 15.15
CA LYS A 25 -1.67 -5.44 13.95
C LYS A 25 -1.96 -4.25 13.05
N SER A 26 -1.99 -3.04 13.61
CA SER A 26 -2.15 -1.83 12.81
C SER A 26 -1.43 -0.64 13.42
N ALA A 27 -1.14 0.37 12.58
CA ALA A 27 -0.69 1.69 13.02
C ALA A 27 -1.31 2.78 12.15
N ALA A 28 -1.67 3.90 12.76
CA ALA A 28 -2.16 5.09 12.08
C ALA A 28 -1.18 6.25 12.28
N ILE A 29 -0.79 6.89 11.18
CA ILE A 29 0.16 8.00 11.16
C ILE A 29 -0.61 9.29 10.85
N TYR A 30 -0.59 10.21 11.81
CA TYR A 30 -1.22 11.53 11.73
C TYR A 30 -0.18 12.63 11.55
N GLY A 31 -0.62 13.77 11.10
CA GLY A 31 0.20 14.96 10.98
C GLY A 31 -0.40 15.98 10.03
N ALA A 32 0.04 17.23 10.13
CA ALA A 32 -0.35 18.28 9.22
C ALA A 32 0.00 17.96 7.76
N ASN A 33 -0.60 18.71 6.81
CA ASN A 33 -0.18 18.63 5.41
C ASN A 33 1.32 18.93 5.29
N ALA A 34 2.01 18.14 4.47
CA ALA A 34 3.45 18.24 4.28
C ALA A 34 4.30 17.96 5.54
N SER A 35 3.77 17.35 6.61
CA SER A 35 4.54 16.98 7.81
C SER A 35 5.54 15.84 7.59
N GLY A 36 5.39 15.07 6.51
CA GLY A 36 6.31 13.98 6.16
C GLY A 36 5.70 12.58 6.17
N LYS A 37 4.39 12.41 6.40
CA LYS A 37 3.70 11.10 6.34
C LYS A 37 4.04 10.30 5.08
N SER A 38 3.79 10.89 3.92
CA SER A 38 4.09 10.25 2.63
C SER A 38 5.58 10.00 2.40
N ASN A 39 6.47 10.83 2.97
CA ASN A 39 7.92 10.60 2.88
C ASN A 39 8.34 9.36 3.66
N LEU A 40 7.74 9.11 4.84
CA LEU A 40 7.97 7.89 5.61
C LEU A 40 7.55 6.65 4.81
N ILE A 41 6.36 6.68 4.22
CA ILE A 41 5.86 5.57 3.38
C ILE A 41 6.75 5.35 2.16
N LYS A 42 7.17 6.43 1.49
CA LYS A 42 8.13 6.36 0.37
C LYS A 42 9.48 5.79 0.77
N ALA A 43 9.97 6.12 1.97
CA ALA A 43 11.22 5.55 2.49
C ALA A 43 11.10 4.04 2.72
N MET A 44 9.99 3.58 3.31
CA MET A 44 9.70 2.14 3.46
C MET A 44 9.59 1.43 2.09
N ALA A 45 8.88 2.03 1.14
CA ALA A 45 8.75 1.50 -0.22
C ALA A 45 10.09 1.45 -0.97
N PHE A 46 10.94 2.47 -0.79
CA PHE A 46 12.31 2.47 -1.33
C PHE A 46 13.14 1.34 -0.74
N MET A 47 13.13 1.17 0.59
CA MET A 47 13.88 0.10 1.26
C MET A 47 13.48 -1.26 0.70
N LYS A 48 12.18 -1.56 0.66
CA LYS A 48 11.67 -2.81 0.03
C LYS A 48 12.19 -2.98 -1.39
N ARG A 49 11.99 -1.98 -2.26
CA ARG A 49 12.37 -2.06 -3.67
C ARG A 49 13.88 -2.29 -3.83
N PHE A 50 14.69 -1.59 -3.05
CA PHE A 50 16.15 -1.69 -3.14
C PHE A 50 16.66 -3.05 -2.68
N VAL A 51 16.10 -3.59 -1.58
CA VAL A 51 16.39 -4.95 -1.13
C VAL A 51 16.05 -5.98 -2.19
N LEU A 52 14.86 -5.92 -2.77
CA LEU A 52 14.40 -6.95 -3.71
C LEU A 52 15.05 -6.86 -5.10
N ASN A 53 15.55 -5.68 -5.50
CA ASN A 53 15.92 -5.46 -6.90
C ASN A 53 17.36 -4.98 -7.14
N SER A 54 18.11 -4.56 -6.11
CA SER A 54 19.43 -3.94 -6.31
C SER A 54 20.45 -4.85 -7.02
N SER A 55 20.36 -6.16 -6.83
CA SER A 55 21.24 -7.10 -7.54
C SER A 55 20.79 -7.41 -8.97
N ARG A 56 19.50 -7.21 -9.29
CA ARG A 56 18.87 -7.66 -10.53
C ARG A 56 18.62 -6.52 -11.53
N GLU A 57 18.11 -5.39 -11.08
CA GLU A 57 17.62 -4.31 -11.94
C GLU A 57 18.68 -3.24 -12.23
N THR A 58 19.79 -3.18 -11.45
CA THR A 58 20.88 -2.23 -11.68
C THR A 58 22.08 -2.87 -12.36
N GLN A 59 22.80 -2.08 -13.17
CA GLN A 59 24.09 -2.44 -13.74
C GLN A 59 25.22 -1.76 -12.97
N TYR A 60 26.46 -2.16 -13.23
CA TYR A 60 27.62 -1.47 -12.67
C TYR A 60 27.63 0.01 -13.11
N GLY A 61 27.71 0.90 -12.14
CA GLY A 61 27.74 2.35 -12.40
C GLY A 61 26.37 3.02 -12.55
N ASP A 62 25.27 2.26 -12.50
CA ASP A 62 23.93 2.85 -12.50
C ASP A 62 23.68 3.63 -11.22
N TYR A 63 22.94 4.75 -11.36
CA TYR A 63 22.54 5.58 -10.24
C TYR A 63 21.46 4.90 -9.40
N ILE A 64 21.61 4.98 -8.08
CA ILE A 64 20.59 4.57 -7.11
C ILE A 64 19.60 5.73 -6.97
N ILE A 65 18.38 5.53 -7.51
CA ILE A 65 17.33 6.56 -7.48
C ILE A 65 16.68 6.56 -6.10
N LYS A 66 17.10 7.52 -5.27
CA LYS A 66 16.52 7.81 -3.95
C LYS A 66 16.33 9.30 -3.74
N GLU A 67 15.38 9.65 -2.90
CA GLU A 67 15.23 11.04 -2.45
C GLU A 67 16.12 11.28 -1.22
N ARG A 68 16.80 12.42 -1.20
CA ARG A 68 17.59 12.89 -0.06
C ARG A 68 16.87 14.02 0.66
N PHE A 69 17.23 14.28 1.90
CA PHE A 69 16.80 15.50 2.58
C PHE A 69 17.43 16.72 1.88
N LYS A 70 16.60 17.65 1.40
CA LYS A 70 17.02 18.74 0.51
C LYS A 70 17.27 20.08 1.24
N PHE A 71 16.87 20.18 2.51
CA PHE A 71 16.87 21.45 3.25
C PHE A 71 18.09 21.66 4.15
N SER A 72 19.15 20.87 3.95
CA SER A 72 20.42 21.05 4.64
C SER A 72 21.60 20.86 3.68
N THR A 73 22.54 21.78 3.73
CA THR A 73 23.82 21.67 2.99
C THR A 73 24.68 20.53 3.51
N GLU A 74 24.53 20.17 4.78
CA GLU A 74 25.30 19.07 5.39
C GLU A 74 24.86 17.69 4.90
N THR A 75 23.58 17.54 4.48
CA THR A 75 23.04 16.25 3.99
C THR A 75 23.24 16.03 2.52
N GLU A 76 23.76 17.04 1.81
CA GLU A 76 23.91 17.00 0.33
C GLU A 76 24.76 15.81 -0.12
N ASN A 77 25.87 15.58 0.58
CA ASN A 77 26.84 14.53 0.25
C ASN A 77 26.85 13.38 1.28
N LYS A 78 25.89 13.36 2.20
CA LYS A 78 25.78 12.26 3.18
C LYS A 78 24.89 11.15 2.65
N PRO A 79 25.22 9.88 2.92
CA PRO A 79 24.33 8.77 2.62
C PRO A 79 23.04 8.87 3.46
N SER A 80 21.95 8.32 2.91
CA SER A 80 20.71 8.09 3.67
C SER A 80 20.79 6.73 4.34
N SER A 81 20.37 6.66 5.60
CA SER A 81 20.35 5.43 6.39
C SER A 81 18.94 4.86 6.46
N PHE A 82 18.85 3.55 6.30
CA PHE A 82 17.62 2.77 6.41
C PHE A 82 17.87 1.58 7.31
N GLU A 83 17.00 1.36 8.29
CA GLU A 83 17.06 0.21 9.18
C GLU A 83 15.66 -0.28 9.53
N ILE A 84 15.48 -1.57 9.62
CA ILE A 84 14.25 -2.20 10.04
C ILE A 84 14.53 -3.43 10.89
N SER A 85 13.77 -3.58 11.99
CA SER A 85 13.74 -4.80 12.78
C SER A 85 12.41 -5.52 12.55
N PHE A 86 12.47 -6.82 12.37
CA PHE A 86 11.32 -7.65 12.00
C PHE A 86 11.48 -9.09 12.46
N ILE A 87 10.39 -9.84 12.42
CA ILE A 87 10.38 -11.27 12.69
C ILE A 87 10.08 -12.00 11.36
N SER A 88 10.93 -12.95 11.00
CA SER A 88 10.73 -13.87 9.89
C SER A 88 10.88 -15.30 10.38
N GLY A 89 9.81 -16.10 10.27
CA GLY A 89 9.72 -17.36 11.00
C GLY A 89 9.68 -17.12 12.51
N ALA A 90 10.52 -17.84 13.26
CA ALA A 90 10.67 -17.66 14.71
C ALA A 90 11.85 -16.76 15.11
N ILE A 91 12.54 -16.15 14.14
CA ILE A 91 13.77 -15.38 14.38
C ILE A 91 13.53 -13.90 14.15
N ARG A 92 13.96 -13.09 15.08
CA ARG A 92 14.04 -11.64 14.94
C ARG A 92 15.31 -11.26 14.19
N TYR A 93 15.19 -10.32 13.28
CA TYR A 93 16.30 -9.74 12.52
C TYR A 93 16.30 -8.23 12.63
N THR A 94 17.49 -7.63 12.57
CA THR A 94 17.70 -6.21 12.31
C THR A 94 18.57 -6.10 11.06
N TYR A 95 18.03 -5.44 10.03
CA TYR A 95 18.70 -5.24 8.76
C TYR A 95 18.71 -3.77 8.38
N GLY A 96 19.86 -3.29 7.92
CA GLY A 96 19.98 -1.91 7.51
C GLY A 96 21.10 -1.67 6.52
N PHE A 97 21.09 -0.46 5.93
CA PHE A 97 22.12 0.01 5.01
C PHE A 97 22.17 1.53 4.91
N ASP A 98 23.35 2.03 4.58
CA ASP A 98 23.60 3.43 4.22
C ASP A 98 23.91 3.53 2.74
N VAL A 99 23.23 4.43 2.03
CA VAL A 99 23.31 4.52 0.58
C VAL A 99 23.27 5.98 0.10
N ASP A 100 24.12 6.32 -0.87
CA ASP A 100 23.99 7.53 -1.65
C ASP A 100 23.47 7.23 -3.08
N ASN A 101 23.58 8.15 -4.00
CA ASN A 101 23.10 7.94 -5.36
C ASN A 101 24.05 7.05 -6.21
N SER A 102 25.22 6.72 -5.71
CA SER A 102 26.28 6.01 -6.45
C SER A 102 26.61 4.64 -5.86
N ARG A 103 26.51 4.50 -4.55
CA ARG A 103 26.95 3.27 -3.87
C ARG A 103 26.30 3.03 -2.52
N VAL A 104 26.40 1.77 -2.06
CA VAL A 104 26.19 1.35 -0.68
C VAL A 104 27.46 1.65 0.11
N HIS A 105 27.33 2.41 1.21
CA HIS A 105 28.43 2.76 2.13
C HIS A 105 28.56 1.74 3.24
N ARG A 106 27.44 1.36 3.83
CA ARG A 106 27.36 0.35 4.88
C ARG A 106 26.18 -0.58 4.65
N GLU A 107 26.28 -1.81 5.10
CA GLU A 107 25.19 -2.76 5.15
C GLU A 107 25.42 -3.70 6.32
N TRP A 108 24.38 -4.01 7.09
CA TRP A 108 24.48 -4.89 8.25
C TRP A 108 23.25 -5.79 8.37
N LEU A 109 23.49 -6.99 8.87
CA LEU A 109 22.42 -7.93 9.21
C LEU A 109 22.73 -8.61 10.53
N TYR A 110 21.80 -8.47 11.47
CA TYR A 110 21.85 -9.13 12.77
C TYR A 110 20.65 -10.05 12.92
N SER A 111 20.83 -11.16 13.61
CA SER A 111 19.75 -12.06 14.04
C SER A 111 19.78 -12.20 15.56
N TYR A 112 18.64 -12.54 16.13
CA TYR A 112 18.48 -12.68 17.59
C TYR A 112 17.86 -14.05 17.89
N PRO A 113 18.62 -15.16 17.72
CA PRO A 113 18.20 -16.45 18.22
C PRO A 113 18.25 -16.41 19.75
N ASP A 114 17.17 -16.84 20.42
CA ASP A 114 17.06 -16.85 21.90
C ASP A 114 17.37 -15.48 22.53
N ASP A 115 17.00 -14.36 21.85
CA ASP A 115 17.24 -12.96 22.23
C ASP A 115 18.71 -12.51 22.28
N GLU A 116 19.68 -13.37 21.95
CA GLU A 116 21.08 -13.00 21.85
C GLU A 116 21.41 -12.41 20.47
N GLU A 117 22.05 -11.22 20.47
CA GLU A 117 22.48 -10.59 19.21
C GLU A 117 23.58 -11.41 18.55
N THR A 118 23.34 -11.84 17.33
CA THR A 118 24.27 -12.55 16.48
C THR A 118 24.52 -11.76 15.20
N ILE A 119 25.75 -11.30 15.01
CA ILE A 119 26.16 -10.62 13.78
C ILE A 119 26.22 -11.66 12.66
N LEU A 120 25.47 -11.47 11.57
CA LEU A 120 25.55 -12.30 10.40
C LEU A 120 26.61 -11.79 9.44
N PHE A 121 26.53 -10.52 9.05
CA PHE A 121 27.58 -9.84 8.29
C PHE A 121 27.55 -8.32 8.53
N ASN A 122 28.70 -7.69 8.28
CA ASN A 122 28.84 -6.25 8.20
C ASN A 122 29.56 -5.89 6.89
N ARG A 123 29.17 -4.76 6.29
CA ARG A 123 29.82 -4.21 5.11
C ARG A 123 30.21 -2.75 5.35
N GLU A 124 31.44 -2.43 5.04
CA GLU A 124 31.99 -1.08 4.96
C GLU A 124 32.52 -0.86 3.55
N GLN A 125 31.80 -0.09 2.74
CA GLN A 125 32.06 0.14 1.30
C GLN A 125 32.17 -1.17 0.50
N ASP A 126 33.36 -1.54 0.06
CA ASP A 126 33.62 -2.76 -0.71
C ASP A 126 34.13 -3.91 0.17
N ASN A 127 34.42 -3.66 1.45
CA ASN A 127 34.82 -4.68 2.39
C ASN A 127 33.60 -5.31 3.06
N ILE A 128 33.38 -6.60 2.88
CA ILE A 128 32.27 -7.37 3.45
C ILE A 128 32.84 -8.40 4.42
N GLU A 129 32.54 -8.24 5.70
CA GLU A 129 32.92 -9.16 6.76
C GLU A 129 31.77 -10.14 7.03
N ILE A 130 31.98 -11.40 6.75
CA ILE A 130 31.04 -12.47 7.04
C ILE A 130 31.39 -13.08 8.39
N VAL A 131 30.46 -13.00 9.34
CA VAL A 131 30.65 -13.54 10.70
C VAL A 131 29.92 -14.88 10.86
N ASN A 132 28.60 -14.86 10.74
CA ASN A 132 27.74 -16.05 10.87
C ASN A 132 26.81 -16.24 9.66
N PHE A 133 27.24 -15.82 8.46
CA PHE A 133 26.45 -15.85 7.23
C PHE A 133 27.15 -16.73 6.17
N GLU A 134 27.23 -18.03 6.43
CA GLU A 134 27.96 -19.01 5.60
C GLU A 134 27.53 -19.00 4.13
N GLU A 135 26.26 -18.74 3.86
CA GLU A 135 25.71 -18.69 2.50
C GLU A 135 26.20 -17.48 1.69
N GLY A 136 26.80 -16.50 2.34
CA GLY A 136 27.41 -15.34 1.69
C GLY A 136 28.85 -15.55 1.25
N LYS A 137 29.53 -16.61 1.72
CA LYS A 137 30.96 -16.86 1.42
C LYS A 137 31.26 -16.98 -0.06
N GLY A 138 32.21 -16.20 -0.55
CA GLY A 138 32.61 -16.15 -1.96
C GLY A 138 31.68 -15.30 -2.84
N LEU A 139 30.76 -14.54 -2.24
CA LEU A 139 29.91 -13.56 -2.92
C LEU A 139 30.39 -12.11 -2.72
N GLU A 140 31.38 -11.88 -1.86
CA GLU A 140 31.94 -10.57 -1.54
C GLU A 140 32.43 -9.88 -2.82
N ASP A 141 33.29 -10.56 -3.57
CA ASP A 141 33.87 -10.07 -4.83
C ASP A 141 32.84 -10.00 -6.00
N LYS A 142 31.67 -10.63 -5.82
CA LYS A 142 30.57 -10.58 -6.81
C LYS A 142 29.57 -9.50 -6.51
N THR A 143 29.72 -8.82 -5.37
CA THR A 143 28.80 -7.76 -4.93
C THR A 143 29.30 -6.41 -5.42
N ARG A 144 28.53 -5.81 -6.35
CA ARG A 144 28.83 -4.49 -6.87
C ARG A 144 28.67 -3.41 -5.80
N SER A 145 29.39 -2.30 -5.96
CA SER A 145 29.29 -1.16 -5.03
C SER A 145 27.87 -0.57 -4.91
N ASN A 146 27.05 -0.68 -5.95
CA ASN A 146 25.69 -0.18 -6.02
C ASN A 146 24.59 -1.25 -5.78
N ALA A 147 24.97 -2.45 -5.34
CA ALA A 147 24.04 -3.53 -4.98
C ALA A 147 24.20 -3.94 -3.52
N LEU A 148 23.11 -4.35 -2.89
CA LEU A 148 23.12 -4.89 -1.53
C LEU A 148 23.65 -6.32 -1.52
N PHE A 149 24.47 -6.66 -0.53
CA PHE A 149 25.03 -7.99 -0.35
C PHE A 149 23.93 -9.02 -0.06
N LEU A 150 22.97 -8.68 0.78
CA LEU A 150 21.78 -9.50 1.02
C LEU A 150 21.04 -9.84 -0.28
N SER A 151 20.91 -8.85 -1.18
CA SER A 151 20.27 -9.03 -2.50
C SER A 151 21.03 -9.99 -3.38
N VAL A 152 22.36 -9.96 -3.35
CA VAL A 152 23.23 -10.90 -4.07
C VAL A 152 23.12 -12.30 -3.45
N ALA A 153 23.20 -12.43 -2.13
CA ALA A 153 23.07 -13.73 -1.45
C ALA A 153 21.74 -14.42 -1.75
N ALA A 154 20.63 -13.66 -1.78
CA ALA A 154 19.33 -14.20 -2.18
C ALA A 154 19.31 -14.68 -3.63
N GLN A 155 19.99 -14.00 -4.55
CA GLN A 155 20.11 -14.39 -5.95
C GLN A 155 20.88 -15.73 -6.13
N PHE A 156 21.79 -16.03 -5.20
CA PHE A 156 22.52 -17.31 -5.16
C PHE A 156 21.86 -18.35 -4.24
N ASN A 157 20.57 -18.20 -3.96
CA ASN A 157 19.73 -19.12 -3.18
C ASN A 157 20.14 -19.27 -1.71
N GLY A 158 20.73 -18.25 -1.09
CA GLY A 158 20.96 -18.21 0.35
C GLY A 158 19.65 -18.39 1.12
N LYS A 159 19.61 -19.28 2.11
CA LYS A 159 18.37 -19.62 2.84
C LYS A 159 17.89 -18.47 3.72
N ILE A 160 18.80 -17.88 4.49
CA ILE A 160 18.50 -16.72 5.35
C ILE A 160 18.10 -15.53 4.48
N ALA A 161 18.92 -15.26 3.43
CA ALA A 161 18.65 -14.18 2.50
C ALA A 161 17.28 -14.33 1.82
N LYS A 162 16.92 -15.55 1.40
CA LYS A 162 15.60 -15.83 0.81
C LYS A 162 14.46 -15.59 1.80
N ASN A 163 14.58 -16.05 3.03
CA ASN A 163 13.56 -15.82 4.06
C ASN A 163 13.32 -14.32 4.30
N ILE A 164 14.40 -13.54 4.33
CA ILE A 164 14.33 -12.07 4.47
C ILE A 164 13.70 -11.44 3.22
N PHE A 165 14.05 -11.92 2.02
CA PHE A 165 13.43 -11.49 0.77
C PHE A 165 11.93 -11.76 0.74
N ASP A 166 11.50 -12.96 1.14
CA ASP A 166 10.10 -13.35 1.20
C ASP A 166 9.36 -12.44 2.20
N TRP A 167 9.99 -12.07 3.32
CA TRP A 167 9.44 -11.11 4.26
C TRP A 167 9.29 -9.70 3.65
N PHE A 168 10.28 -9.19 2.91
CA PHE A 168 10.12 -7.91 2.20
C PHE A 168 9.06 -7.98 1.08
N ALA A 169 8.89 -9.14 0.45
CA ALA A 169 7.92 -9.32 -0.64
C ALA A 169 6.46 -9.19 -0.18
N ILE A 170 6.15 -9.54 1.09
CA ILE A 170 4.78 -9.46 1.61
C ILE A 170 4.26 -8.03 1.81
N PHE A 171 5.13 -7.00 1.78
CA PHE A 171 4.67 -5.61 1.85
C PHE A 171 3.94 -5.21 0.57
N LYS A 172 2.82 -4.54 0.74
CA LYS A 172 2.07 -3.85 -0.32
C LYS A 172 1.99 -2.38 0.02
N PHE A 173 2.43 -1.52 -0.90
CA PHE A 173 2.37 -0.07 -0.76
C PHE A 173 1.41 0.50 -1.79
N ILE A 174 0.44 1.28 -1.33
CA ILE A 174 -0.54 1.94 -2.19
C ILE A 174 -0.77 3.37 -1.73
N THR A 175 -1.16 4.22 -2.68
CA THR A 175 -1.71 5.54 -2.36
C THR A 175 -3.23 5.49 -2.45
N GLY A 176 -3.89 6.13 -1.49
CA GLY A 176 -5.34 6.26 -1.50
C GLY A 176 -5.89 7.17 -2.60
N LEU A 177 -5.05 7.85 -3.35
CA LEU A 177 -5.45 8.73 -4.45
C LEU A 177 -5.56 8.02 -5.80
N ASP A 178 -4.92 6.86 -5.95
CA ASP A 178 -4.80 6.15 -7.22
C ASP A 178 -5.55 4.81 -7.18
N ASP A 179 -6.82 4.85 -7.57
CA ASP A 179 -7.71 3.70 -7.50
C ASP A 179 -7.51 2.72 -8.68
N GLU A 180 -7.04 3.23 -9.81
CA GLU A 180 -6.93 2.45 -11.05
C GLU A 180 -5.78 1.44 -11.01
N ASP A 181 -4.68 1.75 -10.32
CA ASP A 181 -3.50 0.90 -10.28
C ASP A 181 -3.70 -0.38 -9.47
N THR A 182 -4.64 -0.37 -8.51
CA THR A 182 -4.92 -1.52 -7.62
C THR A 182 -6.07 -2.40 -8.13
N LEU A 183 -6.88 -1.88 -9.04
CA LEU A 183 -8.04 -2.57 -9.57
C LEU A 183 -7.71 -3.90 -10.29
N PRO A 184 -6.64 -4.01 -11.12
CA PRO A 184 -6.25 -5.27 -11.73
C PRO A 184 -5.96 -6.35 -10.70
N TYR A 185 -5.32 -5.98 -9.61
CA TYR A 185 -5.04 -6.92 -8.52
C TYR A 185 -6.32 -7.47 -7.89
N THR A 186 -7.30 -6.62 -7.64
CA THR A 186 -8.61 -7.08 -7.13
C THR A 186 -9.30 -8.00 -8.13
N LEU A 187 -9.19 -7.72 -9.43
CA LEU A 187 -9.75 -8.59 -10.47
C LEU A 187 -9.16 -10.00 -10.45
N ASP A 188 -7.84 -10.09 -10.31
CA ASP A 188 -7.15 -11.38 -10.24
C ASP A 188 -7.59 -12.18 -9.00
N GLN A 189 -7.93 -11.50 -7.89
CA GLN A 189 -8.45 -12.15 -6.69
C GLN A 189 -9.89 -12.70 -6.87
N LEU A 190 -10.68 -12.13 -7.78
CA LEU A 190 -12.04 -12.61 -8.05
C LEU A 190 -12.07 -13.95 -8.80
N ASP A 191 -10.96 -14.41 -9.35
CA ASP A 191 -10.83 -15.72 -10.00
C ASP A 191 -10.80 -16.87 -8.97
N ASP A 192 -10.44 -16.59 -7.71
CA ASP A 192 -10.54 -17.54 -6.59
C ASP A 192 -11.90 -17.42 -5.92
N ALA A 193 -12.68 -18.52 -5.87
CA ALA A 193 -14.04 -18.51 -5.34
C ALA A 193 -14.12 -18.06 -3.88
N THR A 194 -13.18 -18.49 -3.04
CA THR A 194 -13.16 -18.13 -1.60
C THR A 194 -12.86 -16.63 -1.43
N ARG A 195 -11.89 -16.12 -2.17
CA ARG A 195 -11.53 -14.70 -2.13
C ARG A 195 -12.65 -13.83 -2.69
N LYS A 196 -13.31 -14.26 -3.77
CA LYS A 196 -14.46 -13.59 -4.37
C LYS A 196 -15.59 -13.42 -3.35
N ASP A 197 -15.97 -14.48 -2.63
CA ASP A 197 -17.03 -14.42 -1.62
C ASP A 197 -16.69 -13.40 -0.53
N ILE A 198 -15.45 -13.41 -0.01
CA ILE A 198 -15.01 -12.47 1.03
C ILE A 198 -14.96 -11.03 0.49
N ILE A 199 -14.55 -10.83 -0.76
CA ILE A 199 -14.57 -9.51 -1.40
C ILE A 199 -16.01 -9.00 -1.49
N LEU A 200 -16.95 -9.82 -1.97
CA LEU A 200 -18.37 -9.44 -2.04
C LEU A 200 -18.96 -9.14 -0.67
N ASP A 201 -18.62 -9.92 0.35
CA ASP A 201 -19.00 -9.64 1.73
C ASP A 201 -18.46 -8.29 2.20
N LEU A 202 -17.18 -7.97 1.92
CA LEU A 202 -16.58 -6.68 2.25
C LEU A 202 -17.32 -5.51 1.57
N LEU A 203 -17.69 -5.66 0.30
CA LEU A 203 -18.45 -4.65 -0.45
C LEU A 203 -19.86 -4.46 0.13
N ASN A 204 -20.53 -5.53 0.50
CA ASN A 204 -21.84 -5.48 1.14
C ASN A 204 -21.80 -4.83 2.53
N TRP A 205 -20.74 -5.08 3.33
CA TRP A 205 -20.51 -4.41 4.60
C TRP A 205 -20.26 -2.91 4.44
N ALA A 206 -19.75 -2.49 3.30
CA ALA A 206 -19.59 -1.07 2.95
C ALA A 206 -20.90 -0.44 2.44
N ASP A 207 -22.04 -1.16 2.56
CA ASP A 207 -23.38 -0.73 2.13
C ASP A 207 -23.48 -0.45 0.61
N LEU A 208 -22.68 -1.15 -0.18
CA LEU A 208 -22.66 -0.94 -1.64
C LEU A 208 -23.71 -1.77 -2.40
N GLN A 209 -24.33 -2.74 -1.73
CA GLN A 209 -25.37 -3.63 -2.28
C GLN A 209 -25.00 -4.29 -3.61
N ILE A 210 -23.71 -4.58 -3.80
CA ILE A 210 -23.18 -5.22 -4.99
C ILE A 210 -23.35 -6.73 -4.86
N LYS A 211 -24.12 -7.35 -5.74
CA LYS A 211 -24.37 -8.80 -5.78
C LYS A 211 -23.25 -9.57 -6.48
N GLU A 212 -22.67 -8.97 -7.49
CA GLU A 212 -21.60 -9.56 -8.28
C GLU A 212 -20.73 -8.50 -8.94
N VAL A 213 -19.47 -8.87 -9.21
CA VAL A 213 -18.53 -8.09 -10.02
C VAL A 213 -18.04 -9.00 -11.14
N ARG A 214 -18.10 -8.53 -12.38
CA ARG A 214 -17.61 -9.26 -13.56
C ARG A 214 -16.66 -8.43 -14.38
N LYS A 215 -15.67 -9.11 -14.93
CA LYS A 215 -14.80 -8.59 -15.98
C LYS A 215 -15.37 -9.02 -17.33
N ILE A 216 -15.58 -8.07 -18.22
CA ILE A 216 -15.98 -8.34 -19.61
C ILE A 216 -14.78 -8.03 -20.50
N ASP A 217 -14.46 -8.96 -21.41
CA ASP A 217 -13.48 -8.69 -22.44
C ASP A 217 -14.11 -7.81 -23.53
N PHE A 218 -14.06 -6.51 -23.29
CA PHE A 218 -14.63 -5.53 -24.21
C PHE A 218 -13.92 -5.51 -25.58
N GLU A 219 -12.65 -5.94 -25.66
CA GLU A 219 -11.92 -6.05 -26.92
C GLU A 219 -12.41 -7.24 -27.74
N ALA A 220 -12.66 -8.37 -27.09
CA ALA A 220 -13.31 -9.51 -27.75
C ALA A 220 -14.70 -9.13 -28.24
N MET A 221 -15.51 -8.50 -27.41
CA MET A 221 -16.85 -8.02 -27.76
C MET A 221 -16.82 -7.01 -28.92
N LEU A 222 -15.91 -6.02 -28.92
CA LEU A 222 -15.75 -5.09 -30.05
C LEU A 222 -15.29 -5.78 -31.32
N SER A 223 -14.41 -6.79 -31.19
CA SER A 223 -13.96 -7.61 -32.32
C SER A 223 -15.13 -8.37 -32.95
N ASP A 224 -15.98 -8.98 -32.11
CA ASP A 224 -17.15 -9.73 -32.56
C ASP A 224 -18.17 -8.80 -33.24
N VAL A 225 -18.51 -7.66 -32.61
CA VAL A 225 -19.39 -6.64 -33.21
C VAL A 225 -18.80 -6.09 -34.49
N SER A 226 -17.48 -5.86 -34.56
CA SER A 226 -16.78 -5.42 -35.77
C SER A 226 -16.89 -6.45 -36.90
N SER A 227 -16.74 -7.73 -36.56
CA SER A 227 -16.87 -8.84 -37.48
C SER A 227 -18.31 -8.97 -38.02
N GLU A 228 -19.30 -8.86 -37.12
CA GLU A 228 -20.71 -8.90 -37.53
C GLU A 228 -21.13 -7.70 -38.39
N LEU A 229 -20.69 -6.48 -37.99
CA LEU A 229 -20.90 -5.27 -38.79
C LEU A 229 -20.26 -5.37 -40.18
N SER A 230 -19.07 -5.97 -40.26
CA SER A 230 -18.40 -6.21 -41.55
C SER A 230 -19.20 -7.15 -42.43
N LYS A 231 -19.77 -8.23 -41.86
CA LYS A 231 -20.62 -9.20 -42.55
C LYS A 231 -21.94 -8.57 -42.99
N LEU A 232 -22.54 -7.74 -42.13
CA LEU A 232 -23.75 -6.97 -42.46
C LEU A 232 -23.49 -5.93 -43.55
N SER A 233 -22.39 -5.17 -43.41
CA SER A 233 -21.95 -4.17 -44.40
C SER A 233 -21.75 -4.80 -45.79
N SER A 234 -21.10 -5.98 -45.86
CA SER A 234 -20.91 -6.67 -47.14
C SER A 234 -22.23 -7.14 -47.79
N LYS A 235 -23.23 -7.50 -46.98
CA LYS A 235 -24.56 -7.86 -47.48
C LYS A 235 -25.41 -6.65 -47.96
N ILE A 236 -25.22 -5.49 -47.33
CA ILE A 236 -25.98 -4.26 -47.59
C ILE A 236 -25.32 -3.44 -48.73
N THR A 237 -24.04 -3.64 -49.01
CA THR A 237 -23.28 -2.87 -50.02
C THR A 237 -23.90 -2.99 -51.41
N ASP A 238 -24.54 -4.12 -51.70
CA ASP A 238 -25.21 -4.36 -52.98
C ASP A 238 -26.57 -3.67 -53.08
N GLU A 239 -27.23 -3.32 -51.95
CA GLU A 239 -28.57 -2.72 -51.93
C GLU A 239 -28.58 -1.22 -51.62
N ILE A 240 -27.70 -0.74 -50.71
CA ILE A 240 -27.65 0.67 -50.26
C ILE A 240 -26.21 1.10 -49.92
N PRO A 241 -25.40 1.52 -50.92
CA PRO A 241 -23.98 1.86 -50.72
C PRO A 241 -23.69 2.97 -49.72
N ASN A 242 -24.58 3.96 -49.59
CA ASN A 242 -24.39 5.08 -48.67
C ASN A 242 -24.55 4.69 -47.18
N LEU A 243 -25.45 3.75 -46.88
CA LEU A 243 -25.68 3.27 -45.50
C LEU A 243 -24.48 2.49 -44.95
N SER A 244 -23.85 1.69 -45.83
CA SER A 244 -22.61 0.95 -45.48
C SER A 244 -21.47 1.89 -45.12
N ASN A 245 -21.32 3.01 -45.83
CA ASN A 245 -20.29 4.00 -45.54
C ASN A 245 -20.53 4.76 -44.22
N GLU A 246 -21.80 5.09 -43.91
CA GLU A 246 -22.16 5.73 -42.64
C GLU A 246 -21.94 4.80 -41.44
N MET A 247 -22.39 3.55 -41.53
CA MET A 247 -22.15 2.54 -40.47
C MET A 247 -20.67 2.33 -40.21
N THR A 248 -19.84 2.26 -41.26
CA THR A 248 -18.38 2.13 -41.10
C THR A 248 -17.76 3.38 -40.45
N LYS A 249 -18.29 4.57 -40.76
CA LYS A 249 -17.82 5.84 -40.19
C LYS A 249 -18.18 5.95 -38.67
N GLU A 250 -19.41 5.60 -38.33
CA GLU A 250 -19.85 5.61 -36.91
C GLU A 250 -19.11 4.54 -36.10
N HIS A 251 -18.87 3.36 -36.64
CA HIS A 251 -18.08 2.32 -36.00
C HIS A 251 -16.63 2.78 -35.71
N LYS A 252 -15.97 3.46 -36.66
CA LYS A 252 -14.65 4.03 -36.47
C LYS A 252 -14.63 5.09 -35.35
N LYS A 253 -15.68 5.94 -35.28
CA LYS A 253 -15.80 6.91 -34.19
C LYS A 253 -15.96 6.24 -32.83
N LEU A 254 -16.73 5.14 -32.76
CA LEU A 254 -16.92 4.38 -31.53
C LEU A 254 -15.60 3.74 -31.06
N ILE A 255 -14.82 3.16 -31.96
CA ILE A 255 -13.48 2.62 -31.67
C ILE A 255 -12.55 3.73 -31.18
N GLU A 256 -12.56 4.90 -31.82
CA GLU A 256 -11.68 6.00 -31.39
C GLU A 256 -12.09 6.57 -30.03
N ALA A 257 -13.40 6.73 -29.77
CA ALA A 257 -13.92 7.14 -28.47
C ALA A 257 -13.52 6.14 -27.37
N HIS A 258 -13.65 4.83 -27.66
CA HIS A 258 -13.22 3.79 -26.73
C HIS A 258 -11.71 3.86 -26.42
N LYS A 259 -10.86 4.09 -27.44
CA LYS A 259 -9.41 4.25 -27.22
C LYS A 259 -9.09 5.43 -26.30
N GLN A 260 -9.80 6.56 -26.44
CA GLN A 260 -9.61 7.73 -25.60
C GLN A 260 -9.99 7.45 -24.13
N VAL A 261 -11.10 6.76 -23.90
CA VAL A 261 -11.53 6.35 -22.55
C VAL A 261 -10.58 5.31 -21.97
N LYS A 262 -10.10 4.36 -22.77
CA LYS A 262 -9.14 3.34 -22.37
C LYS A 262 -7.80 3.94 -21.90
N ILE A 263 -7.35 5.03 -22.50
CA ILE A 263 -6.13 5.73 -22.05
C ILE A 263 -6.30 6.26 -20.62
N LYS A 264 -7.48 6.75 -20.29
CA LYS A 264 -7.78 7.36 -18.99
C LYS A 264 -8.18 6.36 -17.90
N HIS A 265 -8.91 5.30 -18.28
CA HIS A 265 -9.52 4.34 -17.34
C HIS A 265 -9.28 2.89 -17.79
N LYS A 266 -8.01 2.54 -17.95
CA LYS A 266 -7.57 1.28 -18.59
C LYS A 266 -8.19 0.01 -18.00
N HIS A 267 -8.41 -0.02 -16.70
CA HIS A 267 -8.86 -1.22 -15.98
C HIS A 267 -10.34 -1.18 -15.60
N ALA A 268 -10.87 -0.01 -15.28
CA ALA A 268 -12.29 0.14 -14.90
C ALA A 268 -13.26 -0.02 -16.08
N LEU A 269 -12.79 0.20 -17.30
CA LEU A 269 -13.64 0.18 -18.49
C LEU A 269 -14.29 -1.19 -18.76
N ASN A 270 -13.61 -2.27 -18.38
CA ASN A 270 -14.04 -3.63 -18.66
C ASN A 270 -14.73 -4.29 -17.46
N MET A 271 -15.11 -3.51 -16.45
CA MET A 271 -15.75 -4.02 -15.23
C MET A 271 -17.19 -3.58 -15.11
N PHE A 272 -18.01 -4.52 -14.66
CA PHE A 272 -19.41 -4.29 -14.34
C PHE A 272 -19.73 -4.78 -12.95
N THR A 273 -20.54 -4.01 -12.25
CA THR A 273 -21.18 -4.36 -10.98
C THR A 273 -22.62 -4.77 -11.24
N TYR A 274 -23.15 -5.69 -10.47
CA TYR A 274 -24.51 -6.17 -10.57
C TYR A 274 -25.24 -5.82 -9.28
N HIS A 275 -26.35 -5.08 -9.41
CA HIS A 275 -27.18 -4.64 -8.30
C HIS A 275 -28.52 -5.33 -8.34
N ALA A 276 -29.16 -5.51 -7.18
CA ALA A 276 -30.50 -6.07 -7.12
C ALA A 276 -31.50 -5.15 -7.84
N LEU A 277 -32.34 -5.73 -8.66
CA LEU A 277 -33.48 -5.07 -9.32
C LEU A 277 -34.76 -5.38 -8.55
N TYR A 278 -35.52 -4.37 -8.20
CA TYR A 278 -36.75 -4.49 -7.43
C TYR A 278 -37.98 -4.09 -8.26
N ASP A 279 -39.11 -4.78 -8.04
CA ASP A 279 -40.40 -4.40 -8.57
C ASP A 279 -41.08 -3.28 -7.76
N ALA A 280 -42.27 -2.87 -8.16
CA ALA A 280 -43.05 -1.82 -7.49
C ALA A 280 -43.45 -2.17 -6.06
N ASP A 281 -43.45 -3.45 -5.70
CA ASP A 281 -43.76 -3.98 -4.37
C ASP A 281 -42.51 -4.24 -3.52
N ASN A 282 -41.33 -3.78 -3.98
CA ASN A 282 -40.02 -3.98 -3.37
C ASN A 282 -39.56 -5.46 -3.29
N ASN A 283 -40.05 -6.34 -4.16
CA ASN A 283 -39.52 -7.69 -4.28
C ASN A 283 -38.32 -7.69 -5.22
N GLU A 284 -37.24 -8.41 -4.85
CA GLU A 284 -36.10 -8.61 -5.73
C GLU A 284 -36.51 -9.51 -6.91
N VAL A 285 -36.48 -8.98 -8.12
CA VAL A 285 -36.91 -9.65 -9.35
C VAL A 285 -35.77 -10.05 -10.29
N GLY A 286 -34.56 -9.61 -9.98
CA GLY A 286 -33.36 -9.91 -10.76
C GLY A 286 -32.19 -9.04 -10.38
N THR A 287 -31.24 -8.92 -11.30
CA THR A 287 -30.09 -8.01 -11.17
C THR A 287 -29.94 -7.13 -12.41
N GLU A 288 -29.49 -5.92 -12.19
CA GLU A 288 -29.16 -4.95 -13.26
C GLU A 288 -27.65 -4.73 -13.29
N GLU A 289 -27.07 -4.72 -14.46
CA GLU A 289 -25.65 -4.45 -14.64
C GLU A 289 -25.37 -2.96 -14.74
N MET A 290 -24.29 -2.51 -14.13
CA MET A 290 -23.80 -1.14 -14.20
C MET A 290 -22.31 -1.11 -14.49
N PRO A 291 -21.85 -0.32 -15.50
CA PRO A 291 -20.43 -0.13 -15.73
C PRO A 291 -19.76 0.44 -14.49
N LEU A 292 -18.59 -0.09 -14.08
CA LEU A 292 -17.86 0.40 -12.91
C LEU A 292 -17.58 1.91 -12.97
N LEU A 293 -17.39 2.47 -14.16
CA LEU A 293 -17.20 3.92 -14.33
C LEU A 293 -18.44 4.75 -13.96
N SER A 294 -19.63 4.15 -13.93
CA SER A 294 -20.88 4.79 -13.49
C SER A 294 -21.07 4.73 -11.98
N GLU A 295 -20.28 3.93 -11.28
CA GLU A 295 -20.30 3.87 -9.83
C GLU A 295 -19.73 5.13 -9.18
N SER A 296 -20.11 5.35 -7.93
CA SER A 296 -19.55 6.42 -7.11
C SER A 296 -18.02 6.26 -6.95
N GLU A 297 -17.31 7.37 -6.74
CA GLU A 297 -15.87 7.32 -6.47
C GLU A 297 -15.55 6.49 -5.22
N GLY A 298 -16.40 6.55 -4.19
CA GLY A 298 -16.27 5.73 -2.99
C GLY A 298 -16.42 4.23 -3.27
N THR A 299 -17.39 3.84 -4.08
CA THR A 299 -17.61 2.46 -4.52
C THR A 299 -16.39 1.93 -5.26
N ARG A 300 -15.90 2.69 -6.24
CA ARG A 300 -14.70 2.31 -7.01
C ARG A 300 -13.48 2.17 -6.11
N LYS A 301 -13.34 3.08 -5.15
CA LYS A 301 -12.25 3.05 -4.16
C LYS A 301 -12.26 1.78 -3.32
N ILE A 302 -13.41 1.43 -2.76
CA ILE A 302 -13.51 0.23 -1.93
C ILE A 302 -13.24 -1.02 -2.77
N LEU A 303 -13.80 -1.10 -3.98
CA LEU A 303 -13.55 -2.22 -4.87
C LEU A 303 -12.06 -2.34 -5.21
N SER A 304 -11.39 -1.22 -5.49
CA SER A 304 -9.95 -1.22 -5.80
C SER A 304 -9.08 -1.72 -4.64
N LEU A 305 -9.50 -1.46 -3.40
CA LEU A 305 -8.81 -1.89 -2.18
C LEU A 305 -9.18 -3.32 -1.75
N ALA A 306 -10.37 -3.79 -2.12
CA ALA A 306 -10.95 -5.02 -1.56
C ALA A 306 -10.06 -6.24 -1.77
N GLY A 307 -9.52 -6.44 -2.96
CA GLY A 307 -8.62 -7.57 -3.24
C GLY A 307 -7.33 -7.51 -2.43
N LEU A 308 -6.74 -6.32 -2.25
CA LEU A 308 -5.54 -6.14 -1.43
C LEU A 308 -5.81 -6.38 0.06
N ILE A 309 -6.95 -5.90 0.56
CA ILE A 309 -7.35 -6.09 1.95
C ILE A 309 -7.56 -7.59 2.23
N VAL A 310 -8.33 -8.26 1.38
CA VAL A 310 -8.64 -9.70 1.54
C VAL A 310 -7.38 -10.55 1.43
N ASP A 311 -6.54 -10.31 0.41
CA ASP A 311 -5.26 -10.99 0.23
C ASP A 311 -4.33 -10.79 1.45
N THR A 312 -4.25 -9.56 1.97
CA THR A 312 -3.41 -9.25 3.13
C THR A 312 -3.92 -9.99 4.37
N LEU A 313 -5.24 -9.97 4.61
CA LEU A 313 -5.84 -10.60 5.77
C LEU A 313 -5.71 -12.13 5.74
N LEU A 314 -5.88 -12.76 4.58
CA LEU A 314 -5.81 -14.21 4.45
C LEU A 314 -4.37 -14.73 4.53
N ASP A 315 -3.44 -14.05 3.87
CA ASP A 315 -2.07 -14.53 3.73
C ASP A 315 -1.09 -13.95 4.76
N GLY A 316 -1.58 -13.16 5.73
CA GLY A 316 -0.74 -12.59 6.79
C GLY A 316 0.29 -11.57 6.29
N LYS A 317 -0.06 -10.78 5.26
CA LYS A 317 0.82 -9.79 4.63
C LYS A 317 0.79 -8.44 5.36
N ILE A 318 1.56 -7.47 4.83
CA ILE A 318 1.63 -6.11 5.37
C ILE A 318 1.14 -5.13 4.31
N LEU A 319 0.06 -4.40 4.62
CA LEU A 319 -0.54 -3.39 3.75
C LEU A 319 -0.24 -1.99 4.28
N VAL A 320 0.35 -1.15 3.45
CA VAL A 320 0.67 0.24 3.76
C VAL A 320 -0.11 1.15 2.82
N ILE A 321 -0.97 2.01 3.38
CA ILE A 321 -1.86 2.88 2.61
C ILE A 321 -1.56 4.35 2.97
N ASP A 322 -1.09 5.12 2.00
CA ASP A 322 -1.03 6.58 2.14
C ASP A 322 -2.39 7.19 1.78
N GLU A 323 -2.87 8.16 2.56
CA GLU A 323 -4.14 8.85 2.37
C GLU A 323 -5.35 7.89 2.28
N MET A 324 -5.45 6.96 3.24
CA MET A 324 -6.50 5.94 3.26
C MET A 324 -7.92 6.52 3.27
N ASP A 325 -8.10 7.66 3.90
CA ASP A 325 -9.39 8.34 4.07
C ASP A 325 -9.88 9.06 2.80
N ALA A 326 -9.04 9.19 1.77
CA ALA A 326 -9.44 9.83 0.53
C ALA A 326 -10.65 9.12 -0.11
N ARG A 327 -11.76 9.85 -0.28
CA ARG A 327 -13.02 9.37 -0.90
C ARG A 327 -13.76 8.26 -0.14
N LEU A 328 -13.35 7.92 1.09
CA LEU A 328 -14.04 6.94 1.92
C LEU A 328 -14.80 7.61 3.08
N HIS A 329 -15.95 7.04 3.40
CA HIS A 329 -16.67 7.46 4.59
C HIS A 329 -15.91 6.98 5.85
N PRO A 330 -15.81 7.80 6.93
CA PRO A 330 -15.08 7.44 8.17
C PRO A 330 -15.48 6.10 8.78
N ASN A 331 -16.74 5.69 8.68
CA ASN A 331 -17.18 4.40 9.17
C ASN A 331 -16.54 3.23 8.41
N ILE A 332 -16.28 3.39 7.11
CA ILE A 332 -15.65 2.37 6.27
C ILE A 332 -14.17 2.24 6.63
N THR A 333 -13.46 3.37 6.75
CA THR A 333 -12.05 3.35 7.20
C THR A 333 -11.92 2.73 8.58
N SER A 334 -12.81 3.08 9.52
CA SER A 334 -12.86 2.46 10.86
C SER A 334 -13.15 0.95 10.80
N TYR A 335 -14.02 0.52 9.90
CA TYR A 335 -14.32 -0.90 9.72
C TYR A 335 -13.12 -1.68 9.20
N ILE A 336 -12.40 -1.17 8.20
CA ILE A 336 -11.18 -1.80 7.67
C ILE A 336 -10.14 -1.95 8.79
N VAL A 337 -9.90 -0.91 9.59
CA VAL A 337 -8.97 -0.99 10.73
C VAL A 337 -9.40 -2.07 11.73
N LYS A 338 -10.71 -2.16 12.04
CA LYS A 338 -11.25 -3.22 12.91
C LYS A 338 -11.01 -4.62 12.36
N LEU A 339 -11.13 -4.81 11.04
CA LEU A 339 -10.83 -6.12 10.40
C LEU A 339 -9.38 -6.52 10.67
N PHE A 340 -8.43 -5.59 10.49
CA PHE A 340 -7.03 -5.87 10.78
C PHE A 340 -6.78 -6.10 12.27
N ASN A 341 -7.33 -5.30 13.16
CA ASN A 341 -7.15 -5.47 14.62
C ASN A 341 -7.73 -6.79 15.13
N ARG A 342 -8.77 -7.33 14.47
CA ARG A 342 -9.42 -8.60 14.83
C ARG A 342 -8.97 -9.82 14.04
N ASN A 343 -8.05 -9.64 13.09
CA ASN A 343 -7.58 -10.77 12.29
C ASN A 343 -6.90 -11.84 13.16
N LYS A 344 -6.89 -13.08 12.67
CA LYS A 344 -6.26 -14.23 13.32
C LYS A 344 -4.95 -14.65 12.67
N THR A 345 -4.58 -13.96 11.60
CA THR A 345 -3.30 -14.13 10.90
C THR A 345 -2.29 -13.11 11.40
N ASN A 346 -1.11 -13.09 10.81
CA ASN A 346 -0.09 -12.07 11.08
C ASN A 346 -0.24 -10.81 10.20
N ALA A 347 -1.43 -10.60 9.62
CA ALA A 347 -1.69 -9.45 8.77
C ALA A 347 -1.53 -8.14 9.52
N GLN A 348 -0.85 -7.17 8.89
CA GLN A 348 -0.61 -5.86 9.46
C GLN A 348 -1.09 -4.75 8.51
N LEU A 349 -1.57 -3.64 9.09
CA LEU A 349 -2.00 -2.43 8.38
C LEU A 349 -1.26 -1.21 8.90
N ILE A 350 -0.63 -0.46 8.01
CA ILE A 350 -0.07 0.85 8.30
C ILE A 350 -0.80 1.88 7.43
N ILE A 351 -1.39 2.89 8.05
CA ILE A 351 -2.10 3.94 7.31
C ILE A 351 -1.54 5.32 7.62
N ALA A 352 -1.45 6.16 6.61
CA ALA A 352 -1.37 7.61 6.81
C ALA A 352 -2.77 8.19 6.52
N THR A 353 -3.25 9.05 7.40
CA THR A 353 -4.61 9.57 7.35
C THR A 353 -4.72 10.96 7.97
N HIS A 354 -5.76 11.68 7.57
CA HIS A 354 -6.20 12.91 8.22
C HIS A 354 -7.53 12.73 8.96
N ASP A 355 -8.13 11.54 8.90
CA ASP A 355 -9.42 11.25 9.55
C ASP A 355 -9.27 11.15 11.08
N THR A 356 -9.63 12.21 11.76
CA THR A 356 -9.58 12.26 13.23
C THR A 356 -10.61 11.37 13.92
N ASN A 357 -11.66 10.91 13.21
CA ASN A 357 -12.63 9.97 13.78
C ASN A 357 -12.00 8.60 14.12
N LEU A 358 -10.89 8.27 13.47
CA LEU A 358 -10.13 7.05 13.80
C LEU A 358 -9.32 7.19 15.10
N LEU A 359 -9.07 8.42 15.60
CA LEU A 359 -8.38 8.67 16.88
C LEU A 359 -9.29 8.33 18.07
N ASN A 360 -9.45 7.03 18.30
CA ASN A 360 -10.38 6.53 19.30
C ASN A 360 -9.71 5.39 20.11
N ASN A 361 -9.75 5.54 21.44
CA ASN A 361 -9.18 4.57 22.39
C ASN A 361 -9.91 3.19 22.41
N ARG A 362 -11.06 3.08 21.73
CA ARG A 362 -11.74 1.79 21.49
C ARG A 362 -11.29 1.11 20.19
N LEU A 363 -10.53 1.81 19.37
CA LEU A 363 -10.04 1.33 18.08
C LEU A 363 -8.55 1.08 18.11
N TYR A 364 -7.82 2.00 18.70
CA TYR A 364 -6.36 1.99 18.75
C TYR A 364 -5.83 2.02 20.19
N ARG A 365 -4.77 1.26 20.43
CA ARG A 365 -3.85 1.43 21.54
C ARG A 365 -3.05 2.72 21.33
N ARG A 366 -2.51 3.29 22.38
CA ARG A 366 -1.64 4.49 22.28
C ARG A 366 -0.41 4.26 21.39
N ASP A 367 0.18 3.08 21.43
CA ASP A 367 1.35 2.69 20.65
C ASP A 367 1.04 2.41 19.16
N GLN A 368 -0.24 2.32 18.78
CA GLN A 368 -0.68 2.24 17.40
C GLN A 368 -0.86 3.61 16.73
N VAL A 369 -0.87 4.71 17.50
CA VAL A 369 -1.06 6.07 17.00
C VAL A 369 0.28 6.79 16.95
N TRP A 370 0.63 7.26 15.76
CA TRP A 370 1.88 7.95 15.50
C TRP A 370 1.65 9.33 14.90
N PHE A 371 2.55 10.25 15.20
CA PHE A 371 2.49 11.62 14.73
C PHE A 371 3.74 11.99 13.96
N THR A 372 3.57 12.73 12.85
CA THR A 372 4.66 13.35 12.11
C THR A 372 4.59 14.86 12.24
N GLU A 373 5.69 15.47 12.62
CA GLU A 373 5.81 16.92 12.74
C GLU A 373 7.10 17.40 12.08
N LYS A 374 7.05 18.53 11.38
CA LYS A 374 8.23 19.17 10.83
C LYS A 374 8.76 20.23 11.77
N ASP A 375 10.05 20.20 11.98
CA ASP A 375 10.75 21.31 12.64
C ASP A 375 10.87 22.53 11.72
N ARG A 376 11.41 23.62 12.27
CA ARG A 376 11.64 24.87 11.52
C ARG A 376 12.61 24.72 10.33
N TYR A 377 13.36 23.65 10.26
CA TYR A 377 14.33 23.35 9.21
C TYR A 377 13.77 22.38 8.16
N GLY A 378 12.53 21.92 8.35
CA GLY A 378 11.84 21.02 7.44
C GLY A 378 12.14 19.54 7.67
N ALA A 379 12.90 19.20 8.73
CA ALA A 379 13.10 17.81 9.13
C ALA A 379 11.85 17.25 9.81
N THR A 380 11.48 16.01 9.50
CA THR A 380 10.32 15.33 10.09
C THR A 380 10.74 14.52 11.30
N ALA A 381 10.09 14.76 12.43
CA ALA A 381 10.10 13.88 13.58
C ALA A 381 8.90 12.93 13.54
N LEU A 382 9.09 11.69 13.97
CA LEU A 382 8.04 10.68 14.16
C LEU A 382 8.02 10.27 15.64
N TYR A 383 6.86 10.36 16.28
CA TYR A 383 6.68 10.00 17.69
C TYR A 383 5.32 9.37 17.93
N SER A 384 5.22 8.56 18.99
CA SER A 384 4.01 7.81 19.32
C SER A 384 3.15 8.54 20.35
N LEU A 385 1.84 8.33 20.31
CA LEU A 385 0.92 8.75 21.38
C LEU A 385 1.29 8.07 22.73
N ALA A 386 1.94 6.92 22.70
CA ALA A 386 2.42 6.25 23.90
C ALA A 386 3.49 7.02 24.68
N GLU A 387 4.17 7.99 24.05
CA GLU A 387 5.15 8.87 24.71
C GLU A 387 4.50 9.93 25.62
N PHE A 388 3.19 10.12 25.47
CA PHE A 388 2.44 11.09 26.28
C PHE A 388 1.85 10.43 27.53
N LYS A 389 1.90 11.16 28.65
CA LYS A 389 1.24 10.73 29.88
C LYS A 389 -0.27 11.00 29.77
N LEU A 390 -1.06 9.93 29.72
CA LEU A 390 -2.50 9.97 29.65
C LEU A 390 -3.11 9.42 30.96
N THR A 391 -4.22 9.99 31.40
CA THR A 391 -4.91 9.62 32.66
C THR A 391 -6.01 8.57 32.46
N GLY A 392 -6.28 8.15 31.22
CA GLY A 392 -7.18 7.04 30.88
C GLY A 392 -8.56 7.49 30.35
N ASP A 393 -9.04 8.66 30.71
CA ASP A 393 -10.36 9.18 30.29
C ASP A 393 -10.28 10.17 29.10
N GLU A 394 -9.09 10.38 28.54
CA GLU A 394 -8.89 11.33 27.45
C GLU A 394 -9.49 10.85 26.13
N SER A 395 -10.04 11.81 25.40
CA SER A 395 -10.41 11.61 23.99
C SER A 395 -9.20 11.94 23.11
N TYR A 396 -8.61 10.93 22.49
CA TYR A 396 -7.48 11.13 21.57
C TYR A 396 -7.78 12.15 20.48
N GLU A 397 -9.00 12.11 19.90
CA GLU A 397 -9.43 13.05 18.89
C GLU A 397 -9.47 14.49 19.41
N LYS A 398 -10.16 14.72 20.53
CA LYS A 398 -10.32 16.05 21.10
C LYS A 398 -8.98 16.67 21.46
N ASP A 399 -8.11 15.87 22.07
CA ASP A 399 -6.78 16.33 22.50
C ASP A 399 -5.86 16.60 21.31
N TYR A 400 -5.90 15.77 20.27
CA TYR A 400 -5.18 16.02 19.04
C TYR A 400 -5.64 17.32 18.38
N ARG A 401 -6.95 17.52 18.22
CA ARG A 401 -7.51 18.73 17.60
C ARG A 401 -7.24 20.00 18.40
N SER A 402 -7.06 19.90 19.72
CA SER A 402 -6.63 21.01 20.58
C SER A 402 -5.13 21.31 20.49
N GLY A 403 -4.34 20.47 19.81
CA GLY A 403 -2.89 20.61 19.67
C GLY A 403 -2.09 20.04 20.83
N ARG A 404 -2.71 19.29 21.76
CA ARG A 404 -2.01 18.70 22.91
C ARG A 404 -0.86 17.77 22.50
N TYR A 405 -1.00 17.09 21.38
CA TYR A 405 -0.01 16.16 20.87
C TYR A 405 0.89 16.74 19.76
N GLY A 406 0.76 18.04 19.44
CA GLY A 406 1.43 18.61 18.26
C GLY A 406 0.85 18.08 16.94
N ALA A 407 1.65 18.08 15.90
CA ALA A 407 1.35 17.50 14.58
C ALA A 407 0.07 18.04 13.89
N ILE A 408 -0.46 19.16 14.35
CA ILE A 408 -1.62 19.86 13.75
C ILE A 408 -1.15 21.02 12.87
N PRO A 409 -1.94 21.44 11.84
CA PRO A 409 -1.62 22.61 11.07
C PRO A 409 -1.70 23.88 11.97
N PHE A 410 -0.64 24.67 11.95
CA PHE A 410 -0.64 25.96 12.62
C PHE A 410 -1.36 26.98 11.74
N ILE A 411 -2.64 27.23 12.03
CA ILE A 411 -3.43 28.26 11.35
C ILE A 411 -3.19 29.59 12.11
N GLY A 412 -2.07 30.25 11.81
CA GLY A 412 -1.73 31.56 12.37
C GLY A 412 -1.85 32.63 11.31
N GLY A 413 -2.44 33.76 11.65
CA GLY A 413 -2.52 34.92 10.78
C GLY A 413 -3.85 35.69 10.93
N ASN A 414 -3.77 37.00 10.93
CA ASN A 414 -4.97 37.85 10.93
C ASN A 414 -5.56 37.83 9.50
N ILE A 415 -6.64 37.04 9.29
CA ILE A 415 -7.36 36.89 8.02
C ILE A 415 -7.74 38.27 7.43
N SER A 416 -7.99 39.29 8.30
CA SER A 416 -8.29 40.64 7.88
C SER A 416 -7.14 41.34 7.11
N SER A 417 -5.92 40.83 7.17
CA SER A 417 -4.80 41.36 6.40
C SER A 417 -4.65 40.74 4.98
N LEU A 418 -5.36 39.65 4.71
CA LEU A 418 -5.37 38.94 3.42
C LEU A 418 -6.47 39.43 2.48
N ILE A 419 -7.48 40.11 3.03
CA ILE A 419 -8.63 40.66 2.29
C ILE A 419 -8.46 42.18 2.28
N LYS A 420 -7.52 42.68 1.55
CA LYS A 420 -7.35 44.08 1.20
C LYS A 420 -7.51 44.27 -0.30
#